data_e9835064e239d741cb0555b79dcacf81
#
_entry.id   e9835064e239d741cb0555b79dcacf81
#
_cell.length_a   1.000
_cell.length_b   1.000
_cell.length_c   1.000
_cell.angle_alpha   90.00
_cell.angle_beta   90.00
_cell.angle_gamma   90.00
#
_symmetry.space_group_name_H-M   'P 1'
#
loop_
_entity.id
_entity.type
_entity.pdbx_description
1 polymer ?
#
loop_
_entity_poly.entity_id
_entity_poly.type
_entity_poly.pdbx_seq_one_letter_code
_entity_poly.pdbx_strand_id
1 'polypeptide(L)'
;VPELHRNVVKVIEAGRSLGVVVEPRSYPQGAKTAQDAADAIGVAVGQIVKSLIFGVATSDDDVELVMAYVSGSNLLDEKKLAAAAGATKCQRVDADAVRQSTGYPIGGVPPFGHDNELRIFIDPDLLTHPEVWAAAGTWNDVFPIAPDVLATSSGGSIVDLKRD
;
A
#
# COMPACT_ATOMS: atom_id res chain seq x y z
N VAL A 1 -14.37 19.01 16.78
CA VAL A 1 -13.50 17.93 16.25
C VAL A 1 -13.96 17.63 14.82
N PRO A 2 -13.05 17.71 13.84
CA PRO A 2 -13.42 17.38 12.47
C PRO A 2 -13.90 15.92 12.36
N GLU A 3 -14.95 15.72 11.61
CA GLU A 3 -15.39 14.36 11.32
C GLU A 3 -14.36 13.65 10.46
N LEU A 4 -14.09 12.40 10.79
CA LEU A 4 -13.21 11.57 9.98
C LEU A 4 -13.92 11.17 8.69
N HIS A 5 -13.18 11.13 7.59
CA HIS A 5 -13.69 10.62 6.33
C HIS A 5 -14.14 9.15 6.52
N ARG A 6 -15.27 8.78 5.87
CA ARG A 6 -15.80 7.41 5.98
C ARG A 6 -14.78 6.32 5.66
N ASN A 7 -13.89 6.58 4.70
CA ASN A 7 -12.82 5.64 4.35
C ASN A 7 -11.84 5.46 5.51
N VAL A 8 -11.52 6.54 6.22
CA VAL A 8 -10.63 6.49 7.38
C VAL A 8 -11.25 5.67 8.49
N VAL A 9 -12.55 5.84 8.73
CA VAL A 9 -13.29 5.03 9.71
C VAL A 9 -13.22 3.55 9.34
N LYS A 10 -13.40 3.21 8.06
CA LYS A 10 -13.27 1.83 7.57
C LYS A 10 -11.89 1.24 7.86
N VAL A 11 -10.84 2.04 7.63
CA VAL A 11 -9.46 1.59 7.89
C VAL A 11 -9.23 1.34 9.37
N ILE A 12 -9.73 2.24 10.23
CA ILE A 12 -9.64 2.08 11.69
C ILE A 12 -10.32 0.78 12.13
N GLU A 13 -11.52 0.52 11.62
CA GLU A 13 -12.28 -0.68 11.96
C GLU A 13 -11.61 -1.95 11.44
N ALA A 14 -11.10 -1.92 10.21
CA ALA A 14 -10.37 -3.05 9.63
C ALA A 14 -9.12 -3.37 10.44
N GLY A 15 -8.38 -2.35 10.85
CA GLY A 15 -7.22 -2.51 11.71
C GLY A 15 -7.58 -3.13 13.04
N ARG A 16 -8.64 -2.62 13.66
CA ARG A 16 -9.11 -3.14 14.96
C ARG A 16 -9.44 -4.65 14.89
N SER A 17 -10.06 -5.09 13.80
CA SER A 17 -10.37 -6.50 13.56
C SER A 17 -9.12 -7.37 13.49
N LEU A 18 -7.98 -6.78 13.12
CA LEU A 18 -6.69 -7.47 13.00
C LEU A 18 -5.79 -7.23 14.23
N GLY A 19 -6.29 -6.55 15.25
CA GLY A 19 -5.51 -6.21 16.43
C GLY A 19 -4.55 -5.06 16.22
N VAL A 20 -4.79 -4.24 15.19
CA VAL A 20 -3.94 -3.09 14.85
C VAL A 20 -4.64 -1.80 15.24
N VAL A 21 -3.96 -0.96 16.02
CA VAL A 21 -4.45 0.37 16.37
C VAL A 21 -4.04 1.34 15.26
N VAL A 22 -5.04 1.91 14.56
CA VAL A 22 -4.81 2.88 13.50
C VAL A 22 -5.04 4.28 14.08
N GLU A 23 -4.00 5.09 14.12
CA GLU A 23 -4.07 6.48 14.59
C GLU A 23 -3.83 7.41 13.40
N PRO A 24 -4.88 7.79 12.66
CA PRO A 24 -4.71 8.55 11.42
C PRO A 24 -4.28 9.98 11.69
N ARG A 25 -3.46 10.51 10.78
CA ARG A 25 -3.10 11.93 10.74
C ARG A 25 -3.50 12.48 9.39
N SER A 26 -4.12 13.65 9.39
CA SER A 26 -4.59 14.29 8.18
C SER A 26 -3.69 15.46 7.80
N TYR A 27 -3.38 15.55 6.51
CA TYR A 27 -2.60 16.64 5.93
C TYR A 27 -3.46 17.28 4.83
N PRO A 28 -4.16 18.41 5.11
CA PRO A 28 -5.12 18.99 4.18
C PRO A 28 -4.56 19.37 2.82
N GLN A 29 -3.24 19.61 2.74
CA GLN A 29 -2.58 19.90 1.46
C GLN A 29 -2.45 18.66 0.57
N GLY A 30 -2.67 17.47 1.14
CA GLY A 30 -2.47 16.21 0.45
C GLY A 30 -1.00 15.90 0.21
N ALA A 31 -0.76 14.70 -0.27
CA ALA A 31 0.58 14.24 -0.64
C ALA A 31 0.49 13.57 -2.01
N LYS A 32 1.00 14.23 -3.05
CA LYS A 32 0.95 13.71 -4.42
C LYS A 32 2.04 12.68 -4.67
N THR A 33 3.16 12.78 -3.95
CA THR A 33 4.29 11.87 -4.09
C THR A 33 4.70 11.35 -2.72
N ALA A 34 5.50 10.28 -2.71
CA ALA A 34 6.05 9.75 -1.46
C ALA A 34 6.93 10.80 -0.77
N GLN A 35 7.68 11.60 -1.54
CA GLN A 35 8.51 12.67 -0.97
C GLN A 35 7.64 13.74 -0.32
N ASP A 36 6.53 14.12 -0.93
CA ASP A 36 5.61 15.10 -0.35
C ASP A 36 5.06 14.59 0.99
N ALA A 37 4.70 13.33 1.05
CA ALA A 37 4.20 12.71 2.28
C ALA A 37 5.28 12.71 3.36
N ALA A 38 6.49 12.32 3.00
CA ALA A 38 7.62 12.29 3.94
C ALA A 38 7.90 13.70 4.51
N ASP A 39 7.89 14.71 3.63
CA ASP A 39 8.13 16.10 4.03
C ASP A 39 7.04 16.61 4.99
N ALA A 40 5.79 16.29 4.69
CA ALA A 40 4.65 16.71 5.53
C ALA A 40 4.68 16.03 6.91
N ILE A 41 5.04 14.77 6.97
CA ILE A 41 5.11 14.01 8.22
C ILE A 41 6.39 14.33 8.99
N GLY A 42 7.47 14.62 8.30
CA GLY A 42 8.77 14.87 8.92
C GLY A 42 9.60 13.60 9.08
N VAL A 43 9.50 12.66 8.14
CA VAL A 43 10.24 11.40 8.16
C VAL A 43 11.01 11.24 6.85
N ALA A 44 11.85 10.19 6.79
CA ALA A 44 12.58 9.86 5.56
C ALA A 44 11.61 9.28 4.53
N VAL A 45 11.86 9.54 3.24
CA VAL A 45 11.00 9.04 2.16
C VAL A 45 10.93 7.51 2.15
N GLY A 46 11.98 6.83 2.57
CA GLY A 46 12.00 5.37 2.68
C GLY A 46 11.00 4.81 3.68
N GLN A 47 10.51 5.64 4.59
CA GLN A 47 9.50 5.24 5.58
C GLN A 47 8.05 5.35 5.05
N ILE A 48 7.87 5.81 3.83
CA ILE A 48 6.55 5.89 3.20
C ILE A 48 6.26 4.58 2.49
N VAL A 49 5.09 4.01 2.74
CA VAL A 49 4.62 2.81 2.05
C VAL A 49 3.83 3.23 0.81
N LYS A 50 4.33 2.88 -0.36
CA LYS A 50 3.59 3.04 -1.60
C LYS A 50 2.77 1.78 -1.82
N SER A 51 1.44 1.89 -1.81
CA SER A 51 0.53 0.79 -2.08
C SER A 51 0.19 0.78 -3.57
N LEU A 52 0.76 -0.16 -4.30
CA LEU A 52 0.67 -0.22 -5.77
C LEU A 52 -0.10 -1.47 -6.19
N ILE A 53 -1.02 -1.31 -7.14
CA ILE A 53 -1.79 -2.43 -7.67
C ILE A 53 -1.40 -2.63 -9.13
N PHE A 54 -1.10 -3.88 -9.48
CA PHE A 54 -0.73 -4.27 -10.83
C PHE A 54 -1.51 -5.51 -11.25
N GLY A 55 -1.67 -5.67 -12.55
CA GLY A 55 -2.16 -6.90 -13.13
C GLY A 55 -1.00 -7.80 -13.51
N VAL A 56 -1.02 -9.06 -13.06
CA VAL A 56 -0.01 -10.05 -13.45
C VAL A 56 -0.69 -11.19 -14.20
N ALA A 57 0.00 -11.75 -15.18
CA ALA A 57 -0.59 -12.78 -16.05
C ALA A 57 0.45 -13.75 -16.55
N THR A 58 0.03 -15.02 -16.70
CA THR A 58 0.79 -16.04 -17.41
C THR A 58 0.33 -16.10 -18.87
N SER A 59 -0.87 -15.58 -19.17
CA SER A 59 -1.42 -15.46 -20.51
C SER A 59 -2.23 -14.16 -20.60
N ASP A 60 -2.55 -13.73 -21.83
CA ASP A 60 -3.30 -12.49 -22.04
C ASP A 60 -4.74 -12.53 -21.49
N ASP A 61 -5.30 -13.73 -21.31
CA ASP A 61 -6.69 -13.92 -20.92
C ASP A 61 -6.90 -14.12 -19.42
N ASP A 62 -5.81 -14.20 -18.64
CA ASP A 62 -5.89 -14.54 -17.23
C ASP A 62 -5.06 -13.57 -16.36
N VAL A 63 -5.61 -12.38 -16.19
CA VAL A 63 -4.95 -11.31 -15.43
C VAL A 63 -5.43 -11.34 -13.98
N GLU A 64 -4.51 -11.47 -13.05
CA GLU A 64 -4.77 -11.39 -11.62
C GLU A 64 -4.29 -10.04 -11.09
N LEU A 65 -5.12 -9.35 -10.30
CA LEU A 65 -4.69 -8.12 -9.62
C LEU A 65 -3.94 -8.49 -8.35
N VAL A 66 -2.77 -7.89 -8.16
CA VAL A 66 -1.94 -8.08 -6.97
C VAL A 66 -1.52 -6.73 -6.42
N MET A 67 -1.14 -6.69 -5.16
CA MET A 67 -0.70 -5.48 -4.50
C MET A 67 0.77 -5.58 -4.11
N ALA A 68 1.49 -4.47 -4.26
CA ALA A 68 2.88 -4.37 -3.82
C ALA A 68 3.01 -3.19 -2.87
N TYR A 69 3.60 -3.42 -1.70
CA TYR A 69 3.97 -2.35 -0.77
C TYR A 69 5.45 -2.09 -0.95
N VAL A 70 5.78 -0.91 -1.47
CA VAL A 70 7.14 -0.53 -1.86
C VAL A 70 7.56 0.70 -1.06
N SER A 71 8.81 0.68 -0.56
CA SER A 71 9.38 1.85 0.12
C SER A 71 9.38 3.06 -0.80
N GLY A 72 9.06 4.22 -0.24
CA GLY A 72 9.04 5.46 -1.01
C GLY A 72 10.38 5.83 -1.65
N SER A 73 11.50 5.29 -1.15
CA SER A 73 12.83 5.50 -1.74
C SER A 73 13.12 4.58 -2.92
N ASN A 74 12.25 3.60 -3.20
CA ASN A 74 12.46 2.59 -4.24
C ASN A 74 11.45 2.74 -5.38
N LEU A 75 11.85 2.25 -6.57
CA LEU A 75 10.94 2.07 -7.69
C LEU A 75 10.66 0.58 -7.85
N LEU A 76 9.41 0.24 -8.10
CA LEU A 76 9.01 -1.15 -8.32
C LEU A 76 9.61 -1.68 -9.63
N ASP A 77 10.15 -2.88 -9.57
CA ASP A 77 10.56 -3.63 -10.75
C ASP A 77 9.41 -4.58 -11.12
N GLU A 78 8.76 -4.30 -12.25
CA GLU A 78 7.61 -5.10 -12.69
C GLU A 78 7.97 -6.55 -12.99
N LYS A 79 9.19 -6.80 -13.45
CA LYS A 79 9.66 -8.16 -13.72
C LYS A 79 9.80 -8.97 -12.42
N LYS A 80 10.30 -8.32 -11.37
CA LYS A 80 10.42 -8.95 -10.04
C LYS A 80 9.05 -9.26 -9.46
N LEU A 81 8.09 -8.35 -9.63
CA LEU A 81 6.73 -8.57 -9.15
C LEU A 81 6.06 -9.73 -9.90
N ALA A 82 6.18 -9.76 -11.22
CA ALA A 82 5.64 -10.87 -12.02
C ALA A 82 6.24 -12.20 -11.57
N ALA A 83 7.55 -12.27 -11.41
CA ALA A 83 8.24 -13.49 -10.98
C ALA A 83 7.76 -13.93 -9.58
N ALA A 84 7.63 -12.99 -8.65
CA ALA A 84 7.14 -13.28 -7.30
C ALA A 84 5.72 -13.84 -7.32
N ALA A 85 4.90 -13.37 -8.25
CA ALA A 85 3.52 -13.83 -8.41
C ALA A 85 3.39 -15.13 -9.22
N GLY A 86 4.50 -15.66 -9.74
CA GLY A 86 4.48 -16.85 -10.59
C GLY A 86 3.95 -16.56 -12.00
N ALA A 87 4.06 -15.31 -12.45
CA ALA A 87 3.55 -14.85 -13.73
C ALA A 87 4.70 -14.48 -14.67
N THR A 88 4.36 -14.24 -15.93
CA THR A 88 5.35 -13.85 -16.95
C THR A 88 5.19 -12.38 -17.38
N LYS A 89 4.05 -11.77 -17.08
CA LYS A 89 3.76 -10.38 -17.44
C LYS A 89 3.25 -9.60 -16.25
N CYS A 90 3.58 -8.31 -16.20
CA CYS A 90 3.07 -7.38 -15.21
C CYS A 90 2.71 -6.07 -15.92
N GLN A 91 1.52 -5.55 -15.65
CA GLN A 91 1.02 -4.35 -16.31
C GLN A 91 0.32 -3.44 -15.29
N ARG A 92 0.30 -2.15 -15.59
CA ARG A 92 -0.44 -1.18 -14.79
C ARG A 92 -1.93 -1.38 -14.98
N VAL A 93 -2.69 -1.02 -13.95
CA VAL A 93 -4.16 -1.00 -14.01
C VAL A 93 -4.64 0.42 -13.76
N ASP A 94 -5.84 0.74 -14.22
CA ASP A 94 -6.36 2.09 -14.09
C ASP A 94 -6.96 2.34 -12.69
N ALA A 95 -7.30 3.61 -12.42
CA ALA A 95 -7.84 4.02 -11.12
C ALA A 95 -9.18 3.34 -10.81
N ASP A 96 -10.00 3.08 -11.83
CA ASP A 96 -11.28 2.40 -11.63
C ASP A 96 -11.08 0.96 -11.18
N ALA A 97 -10.11 0.25 -11.76
CA ALA A 97 -9.79 -1.11 -11.35
C ALA A 97 -9.29 -1.15 -9.90
N VAL A 98 -8.46 -0.17 -9.49
CA VAL A 98 -8.00 -0.05 -8.11
C VAL A 98 -9.18 0.14 -7.17
N ARG A 99 -10.09 1.05 -7.49
CA ARG A 99 -11.27 1.33 -6.65
C ARG A 99 -12.20 0.13 -6.57
N GLN A 100 -12.46 -0.53 -7.67
CA GLN A 100 -13.34 -1.70 -7.71
C GLN A 100 -12.79 -2.87 -6.91
N SER A 101 -11.47 -3.11 -6.98
CA SER A 101 -10.85 -4.23 -6.29
C SER A 101 -10.63 -4.00 -4.80
N THR A 102 -10.33 -2.77 -4.39
CA THR A 102 -9.96 -2.45 -3.01
C THR A 102 -11.03 -1.71 -2.23
N GLY A 103 -11.90 -0.96 -2.90
CA GLY A 103 -12.86 -0.06 -2.26
C GLY A 103 -12.26 1.30 -1.91
N TYR A 104 -11.01 1.57 -2.32
CA TYR A 104 -10.29 2.80 -2.00
C TYR A 104 -9.72 3.44 -3.27
N PRO A 105 -9.51 4.77 -3.26
CA PRO A 105 -8.94 5.44 -4.43
C PRO A 105 -7.45 5.12 -4.58
N ILE A 106 -6.95 5.18 -5.82
CA ILE A 106 -5.52 5.10 -6.08
C ILE A 106 -4.78 6.14 -5.23
N GLY A 107 -3.67 5.75 -4.61
CA GLY A 107 -2.93 6.62 -3.70
C GLY A 107 -3.47 6.65 -2.27
N GLY A 108 -4.68 6.12 -2.03
CA GLY A 108 -5.28 6.07 -0.69
C GLY A 108 -5.51 4.65 -0.17
N VAL A 109 -4.98 3.64 -0.85
CA VAL A 109 -5.22 2.23 -0.50
C VAL A 109 -4.47 1.86 0.79
N PRO A 110 -5.19 1.45 1.85
CA PRO A 110 -4.55 1.05 3.10
C PRO A 110 -3.94 -0.35 2.98
N PRO A 111 -3.12 -0.77 3.97
CA PRO A 111 -2.46 -2.07 3.91
C PRO A 111 -3.37 -3.28 4.18
N PHE A 112 -4.62 -3.05 4.56
CA PHE A 112 -5.58 -4.11 4.88
C PHE A 112 -7.01 -3.60 4.71
N GLY A 113 -7.99 -4.51 4.85
CA GLY A 113 -9.41 -4.13 4.78
C GLY A 113 -9.91 -3.86 3.37
N HIS A 114 -9.34 -4.50 2.37
CA HIS A 114 -9.76 -4.36 0.99
C HIS A 114 -11.05 -5.12 0.72
N ASP A 115 -11.88 -4.62 -0.21
CA ASP A 115 -13.16 -5.24 -0.57
C ASP A 115 -12.97 -6.65 -1.15
N ASN A 116 -11.87 -6.87 -1.87
CA ASN A 116 -11.52 -8.18 -2.41
C ASN A 116 -10.16 -8.60 -1.88
N GLU A 117 -9.98 -9.90 -1.73
CA GLU A 117 -8.71 -10.44 -1.27
C GLU A 117 -7.71 -10.44 -2.42
N LEU A 118 -6.58 -9.78 -2.22
CA LEU A 118 -5.50 -9.69 -3.21
C LEU A 118 -4.24 -10.28 -2.60
N ARG A 119 -3.43 -10.94 -3.44
CA ARG A 119 -2.08 -11.34 -2.99
C ARG A 119 -1.25 -10.08 -2.81
N ILE A 120 -0.45 -10.05 -1.76
CA ILE A 120 0.34 -8.88 -1.36
C ILE A 120 1.81 -9.25 -1.30
N PHE A 121 2.65 -8.39 -1.88
CA PHE A 121 4.10 -8.55 -1.87
C PHE A 121 4.72 -7.31 -1.23
N ILE A 122 5.71 -7.50 -0.36
CA ILE A 122 6.26 -6.43 0.47
C ILE A 122 7.75 -6.27 0.21
N ASP A 123 8.16 -5.03 -0.09
CA ASP A 123 9.56 -4.64 -0.25
C ASP A 123 10.30 -4.80 1.08
N PRO A 124 11.38 -5.60 1.13
CA PRO A 124 12.13 -5.80 2.37
C PRO A 124 12.72 -4.51 2.96
N ASP A 125 12.94 -3.49 2.15
CA ASP A 125 13.49 -2.22 2.64
C ASP A 125 12.55 -1.52 3.62
N LEU A 126 11.24 -1.80 3.56
CA LEU A 126 10.30 -1.28 4.56
C LEU A 126 10.60 -1.82 5.95
N LEU A 127 11.14 -3.03 6.03
CA LEU A 127 11.45 -3.69 7.31
C LEU A 127 12.73 -3.18 7.97
N THR A 128 13.50 -2.32 7.29
CA THR A 128 14.72 -1.74 7.83
C THR A 128 14.45 -0.52 8.72
N HIS A 129 13.21 -0.05 8.77
CA HIS A 129 12.81 1.13 9.57
C HIS A 129 12.07 0.69 10.83
N PRO A 130 12.14 1.48 11.92
CA PRO A 130 11.36 1.17 13.13
C PRO A 130 9.88 1.40 12.94
N GLU A 131 9.51 2.29 12.02
CA GLU A 131 8.13 2.68 11.74
C GLU A 131 8.01 3.12 10.30
N VAL A 132 6.91 2.75 9.67
CA VAL A 132 6.57 3.20 8.31
C VAL A 132 5.18 3.82 8.31
N TRP A 133 4.85 4.57 7.26
CA TRP A 133 3.61 5.33 7.17
C TRP A 133 2.81 4.87 5.95
N ALA A 134 1.59 4.44 6.20
CA ALA A 134 0.71 3.89 5.17
C ALA A 134 -0.50 4.79 4.96
N ALA A 135 -1.14 4.67 3.80
CA ALA A 135 -2.38 5.39 3.50
C ALA A 135 -3.52 4.89 4.38
N ALA A 136 -4.37 5.80 4.80
CA ALA A 136 -5.51 5.53 5.66
C ALA A 136 -6.85 5.73 4.94
N GLY A 137 -6.90 5.43 3.64
CA GLY A 137 -8.14 5.42 2.87
C GLY A 137 -8.38 6.64 1.98
N THR A 138 -7.59 7.69 2.14
CA THR A 138 -7.65 8.92 1.31
C THR A 138 -6.24 9.40 1.00
N TRP A 139 -6.12 10.36 0.10
CA TRP A 139 -4.83 10.98 -0.24
C TRP A 139 -4.27 11.85 0.89
N ASN A 140 -5.13 12.26 1.82
CA ASN A 140 -4.76 13.22 2.87
C ASN A 140 -4.49 12.57 4.21
N ASP A 141 -4.85 11.30 4.35
CA ASP A 141 -4.82 10.61 5.63
C ASP A 141 -3.83 9.47 5.60
N VAL A 142 -2.94 9.44 6.59
CA VAL A 142 -1.90 8.43 6.73
C VAL A 142 -1.84 7.97 8.19
N PHE A 143 -1.23 6.84 8.43
CA PHE A 143 -1.02 6.37 9.81
C PHE A 143 0.31 5.63 9.94
N PRO A 144 0.94 5.71 11.12
CA PRO A 144 2.18 4.97 11.36
C PRO A 144 1.88 3.52 11.73
N ILE A 145 2.76 2.63 11.29
CA ILE A 145 2.65 1.22 11.62
C ILE A 145 4.06 0.61 11.68
N ALA A 146 4.29 -0.29 12.62
CA ALA A 146 5.54 -1.04 12.66
C ALA A 146 5.59 -1.99 11.46
N PRO A 147 6.75 -2.11 10.77
CA PRO A 147 6.81 -2.91 9.54
C PRO A 147 6.49 -4.40 9.74
N ASP A 148 6.83 -4.97 10.89
CA ASP A 148 6.47 -6.35 11.21
C ASP A 148 4.96 -6.52 11.36
N VAL A 149 4.29 -5.53 11.94
CA VAL A 149 2.82 -5.49 12.05
C VAL A 149 2.19 -5.31 10.67
N LEU A 150 2.78 -4.48 9.82
CA LEU A 150 2.34 -4.33 8.43
C LEU A 150 2.38 -5.68 7.71
N ALA A 151 3.49 -6.40 7.81
CA ALA A 151 3.64 -7.69 7.16
C ALA A 151 2.65 -8.73 7.69
N THR A 152 2.49 -8.81 9.00
CA THR A 152 1.60 -9.79 9.63
C THR A 152 0.14 -9.48 9.35
N SER A 153 -0.28 -8.22 9.53
CA SER A 153 -1.68 -7.83 9.38
C SER A 153 -2.15 -7.86 7.91
N SER A 154 -1.26 -7.59 6.97
CA SER A 154 -1.59 -7.63 5.54
C SER A 154 -1.55 -9.05 4.97
N GLY A 155 -0.83 -9.97 5.61
CA GLY A 155 -0.61 -11.31 5.10
C GLY A 155 0.32 -11.36 3.90
N GLY A 156 1.10 -10.30 3.67
CA GLY A 156 1.96 -10.18 2.50
C GLY A 156 3.22 -11.03 2.56
N SER A 157 3.76 -11.34 1.39
CA SER A 157 5.03 -12.04 1.23
C SER A 157 6.16 -11.04 1.04
N ILE A 158 7.23 -11.22 1.78
CA ILE A 158 8.40 -10.33 1.71
C ILE A 158 9.30 -10.82 0.58
N VAL A 159 9.45 -10.03 -0.47
CA VAL A 159 10.24 -10.37 -1.66
C VAL A 159 10.94 -9.14 -2.21
N ASP A 160 12.05 -9.33 -2.91
CA ASP A 160 12.74 -8.22 -3.59
C ASP A 160 11.88 -7.70 -4.73
N LEU A 161 11.50 -6.43 -4.65
CA LEU A 161 10.62 -5.77 -5.62
C LEU A 161 11.24 -4.54 -6.25
N LYS A 162 12.40 -4.10 -5.78
CA LYS A 162 12.97 -2.83 -6.22
C LYS A 162 13.83 -2.96 -7.47
N ARG A 163 13.81 -1.91 -8.29
CA ARG A 163 14.78 -1.78 -9.39
C ARG A 163 16.18 -1.63 -8.83
N ASP A 164 17.09 -2.30 -9.48
CA ASP A 164 18.53 -2.19 -9.16
C ASP A 164 19.11 -0.87 -9.65
#